data_159b70d7188a6c8cc33cea3385cf6426
#
_entry.id   159b70d7188a6c8cc33cea3385cf6426
#
_cell.length_a   1.000
_cell.length_b   1.000
_cell.length_c   1.000
_cell.angle_alpha   90.00
_cell.angle_beta   90.00
_cell.angle_gamma   90.00
#
_symmetry.space_group_name_H-M   'P 1'
#
loop_
_entity.id
_entity.type
_entity.pdbx_description
1 polymer ?
#
loop_
_entity_poly.entity_id
_entity_poly.type
_entity_poly.pdbx_seq_one_letter_code
_entity_poly.pdbx_strand_id
1 'polypeptide(L)'
;MSESVLNFLEEKNLPEVTKKKHTYLMMDGHDQEDIYVLKDGVVKVSIVLCDGREFNITYLKGLDMISLLKDEINKMTTASFHARIESDTATFYRINRKLFEQYVKENEELQAYIDSCYRKKMTEAIYRQQLMTMNGKNGAVCAFIYHLIPLFGRQVKKGVFTDLQITNDDIANFCGVSTRNSCMGKHTS
;
A
#
# COMPACT_ATOMS: atom_id res chain seq x y z
N MET A 1 -14.34 -3.50 -3.06
CA MET A 1 -14.72 -2.15 -3.48
C MET A 1 -16.06 -2.25 -4.15
N SER A 2 -16.92 -1.27 -3.99
CA SER A 2 -18.19 -1.31 -4.70
C SER A 2 -17.96 -1.10 -6.19
N GLU A 3 -18.62 -1.87 -7.01
CA GLU A 3 -18.65 -1.74 -8.48
C GLU A 3 -19.04 -0.32 -8.89
N SER A 4 -19.86 0.35 -8.09
CA SER A 4 -20.28 1.74 -8.26
C SER A 4 -19.12 2.74 -8.25
N VAL A 5 -18.10 2.57 -7.41
CA VAL A 5 -16.95 3.50 -7.39
C VAL A 5 -16.07 3.31 -8.63
N LEU A 6 -15.91 2.08 -9.12
CA LEU A 6 -15.19 1.84 -10.36
C LEU A 6 -15.93 2.48 -11.54
N ASN A 7 -17.23 2.24 -11.66
CA ASN A 7 -18.07 2.83 -12.69
C ASN A 7 -18.01 4.36 -12.65
N PHE A 8 -18.06 4.95 -11.45
CA PHE A 8 -17.90 6.40 -11.28
C PHE A 8 -16.56 6.92 -11.83
N LEU A 9 -15.45 6.23 -11.53
CA LEU A 9 -14.12 6.65 -12.02
C LEU A 9 -14.02 6.50 -13.55
N GLU A 10 -14.62 5.46 -14.13
CA GLU A 10 -14.66 5.22 -15.57
C GLU A 10 -15.55 6.25 -16.29
N GLU A 11 -16.73 6.56 -15.76
CA GLU A 11 -17.65 7.58 -16.31
C GLU A 11 -17.03 8.97 -16.36
N LYS A 12 -16.14 9.31 -15.40
CA LYS A 12 -15.45 10.61 -15.38
C LYS A 12 -14.34 10.71 -16.44
N ASN A 13 -14.05 9.64 -17.16
CA ASN A 13 -13.05 9.59 -18.23
C ASN A 13 -11.70 10.17 -17.79
N LEU A 14 -11.25 9.75 -16.61
CA LEU A 14 -10.05 10.29 -15.96
C LEU A 14 -8.79 9.89 -16.73
N PRO A 15 -7.77 10.75 -16.79
CA PRO A 15 -6.49 10.41 -17.40
C PRO A 15 -5.83 9.24 -16.67
N GLU A 16 -5.37 8.28 -17.46
CA GLU A 16 -4.63 7.12 -16.96
C GLU A 16 -3.12 7.33 -17.10
N VAL A 17 -2.38 6.89 -16.12
CA VAL A 17 -0.90 6.91 -16.10
C VAL A 17 -0.41 5.49 -15.86
N THR A 18 0.42 4.98 -16.77
CA THR A 18 1.07 3.67 -16.62
C THR A 18 2.54 3.84 -16.31
N LYS A 19 3.04 3.13 -15.32
CA LYS A 19 4.44 3.11 -14.87
C LYS A 19 5.00 1.69 -14.93
N LYS A 20 6.32 1.59 -15.15
CA LYS A 20 7.05 0.32 -15.21
C LYS A 20 7.57 -0.07 -13.83
N LYS A 21 7.88 -1.35 -13.68
CA LYS A 21 8.51 -1.93 -12.48
C LYS A 21 9.71 -1.11 -11.99
N HIS A 22 9.81 -0.99 -10.68
CA HIS A 22 10.87 -0.25 -9.97
C HIS A 22 10.90 1.27 -10.21
N THR A 23 9.89 1.82 -10.91
CA THR A 23 9.73 3.28 -10.96
C THR A 23 8.86 3.75 -9.80
N TYR A 24 8.97 5.04 -9.47
CA TYR A 24 8.17 5.68 -8.43
C TYR A 24 7.02 6.46 -9.05
N LEU A 25 5.84 6.34 -8.45
CA LEU A 25 4.69 7.17 -8.78
C LEU A 25 4.76 8.50 -8.03
N MET A 26 5.11 8.45 -6.75
CA MET A 26 5.18 9.58 -5.84
C MET A 26 6.49 9.54 -5.08
N MET A 27 7.17 10.68 -5.08
CA MET A 27 8.31 10.98 -4.22
C MET A 27 8.03 12.30 -3.52
N ASP A 28 8.55 12.50 -2.34
CA ASP A 28 8.39 13.76 -1.62
C ASP A 28 8.90 14.95 -2.45
N GLY A 29 8.11 16.04 -2.40
CA GLY A 29 8.41 17.29 -3.09
C GLY A 29 7.89 17.40 -4.52
N HIS A 30 7.36 16.33 -5.11
CA HIS A 30 6.79 16.35 -6.45
C HIS A 30 5.32 15.88 -6.39
N ASP A 31 4.42 16.61 -7.04
CA ASP A 31 2.98 16.32 -7.24
C ASP A 31 2.11 16.25 -5.97
N GLN A 32 1.99 17.38 -5.29
CA GLN A 32 0.97 17.53 -4.22
C GLN A 32 -0.44 17.80 -4.76
N GLU A 33 -0.57 18.06 -6.06
CA GLU A 33 -1.82 18.50 -6.68
C GLU A 33 -2.72 17.34 -7.15
N ASP A 34 -2.19 16.12 -7.25
CA ASP A 34 -2.93 14.98 -7.78
C ASP A 34 -3.15 13.86 -6.74
N ILE A 35 -4.29 13.21 -6.89
CA ILE A 35 -4.64 11.96 -6.23
C ILE A 35 -4.47 10.82 -7.24
N TYR A 36 -3.90 9.71 -6.79
CA TYR A 36 -3.72 8.52 -7.61
C TYR A 36 -4.53 7.35 -7.06
N VAL A 37 -5.35 6.76 -7.91
CA VAL A 37 -6.09 5.53 -7.63
C VAL A 37 -5.49 4.41 -8.47
N LEU A 38 -4.97 3.38 -7.82
CA LEU A 38 -4.44 2.21 -8.53
C LEU A 38 -5.60 1.49 -9.23
N LYS A 39 -5.49 1.32 -10.54
CA LYS A 39 -6.42 0.56 -11.38
C LYS A 39 -6.01 -0.89 -11.46
N ASP A 40 -4.74 -1.13 -11.77
CA ASP A 40 -4.15 -2.45 -11.91
C ASP A 40 -2.66 -2.44 -11.58
N GLY A 41 -2.15 -3.60 -11.15
CA GLY A 41 -0.77 -3.78 -10.79
C GLY A 41 -0.53 -3.92 -9.29
N VAL A 42 0.74 -3.82 -8.89
CA VAL A 42 1.20 -3.94 -7.50
C VAL A 42 2.10 -2.76 -7.16
N VAL A 43 1.81 -2.11 -6.05
CA VAL A 43 2.57 -0.96 -5.54
C VAL A 43 3.00 -1.20 -4.10
N LYS A 44 4.28 -0.97 -3.83
CA LYS A 44 4.82 -0.89 -2.47
C LYS A 44 4.76 0.55 -1.97
N VAL A 45 4.12 0.77 -0.84
CA VAL A 45 4.06 2.07 -0.16
C VAL A 45 5.00 2.05 1.02
N SER A 46 5.91 3.02 1.07
CA SER A 46 6.91 3.14 2.12
C SER A 46 7.15 4.60 2.52
N ILE A 47 7.77 4.80 3.66
CA ILE A 47 8.37 6.06 4.09
C ILE A 47 9.88 5.89 4.22
N VAL A 48 10.63 6.91 3.83
CA VAL A 48 12.10 6.94 4.02
C VAL A 48 12.41 8.00 5.05
N LEU A 49 13.08 7.57 6.13
CA LEU A 49 13.48 8.43 7.23
C LEU A 49 14.68 9.30 6.83
N CYS A 50 14.95 10.39 7.56
CA CYS A 50 16.06 11.30 7.33
C CYS A 50 17.44 10.61 7.35
N ASP A 51 17.55 9.47 8.06
CA ASP A 51 18.76 8.66 8.15
C ASP A 51 18.87 7.62 7.02
N GLY A 52 17.95 7.65 6.03
CA GLY A 52 17.93 6.77 4.87
C GLY A 52 17.29 5.39 5.15
N ARG A 53 16.82 5.10 6.36
CA ARG A 53 16.08 3.87 6.62
C ARG A 53 14.70 3.91 5.97
N GLU A 54 14.35 2.84 5.28
CA GLU A 54 13.02 2.65 4.69
C GLU A 54 12.12 1.88 5.66
N PHE A 55 10.88 2.33 5.80
CA PHE A 55 9.82 1.62 6.50
C PHE A 55 8.68 1.33 5.55
N ASN A 56 8.44 0.05 5.26
CA ASN A 56 7.36 -0.38 4.39
C ASN A 56 6.03 -0.33 5.13
N ILE A 57 5.10 0.47 4.61
CA ILE A 57 3.75 0.62 5.18
C ILE A 57 2.87 -0.54 4.73
N THR A 58 2.76 -0.75 3.41
CA THR A 58 1.86 -1.76 2.84
C THR A 58 2.20 -2.08 1.39
N TYR A 59 1.65 -3.18 0.88
CA TYR A 59 1.51 -3.45 -0.54
C TYR A 59 0.05 -3.24 -0.94
N LEU A 60 -0.17 -2.61 -2.08
CA LEU A 60 -1.48 -2.41 -2.69
C LEU A 60 -1.56 -3.24 -3.96
N LYS A 61 -2.72 -3.87 -4.20
CA LYS A 61 -2.99 -4.67 -5.40
C LYS A 61 -4.42 -4.46 -5.86
N GLY A 62 -4.59 -4.30 -7.17
CA GLY A 62 -5.91 -3.98 -7.73
C GLY A 62 -6.37 -2.59 -7.31
N LEU A 63 -7.65 -2.36 -7.38
CA LEU A 63 -8.23 -1.04 -7.16
C LEU A 63 -8.07 -0.58 -5.70
N ASP A 64 -7.17 0.39 -5.46
CA ASP A 64 -6.92 0.99 -4.13
C ASP A 64 -6.41 2.44 -4.28
N MET A 65 -6.55 3.21 -3.22
CA MET A 65 -6.11 4.61 -3.18
C MET A 65 -4.71 4.72 -2.55
N ILE A 66 -3.75 5.20 -3.33
CA ILE A 66 -2.34 5.29 -2.91
C ILE A 66 -2.11 6.51 -2.03
N SER A 67 -2.67 7.65 -2.41
CA SER A 67 -2.36 8.96 -1.80
C SER A 67 -3.11 9.25 -0.50
N LEU A 68 -3.96 8.31 -0.04
CA LEU A 68 -4.93 8.56 1.03
C LEU A 68 -4.31 9.01 2.35
N LEU A 69 -3.11 8.53 2.69
CA LEU A 69 -2.42 8.83 3.95
C LEU A 69 -1.21 9.75 3.79
N LYS A 70 -0.91 10.22 2.58
CA LYS A 70 0.32 10.97 2.31
C LYS A 70 0.44 12.24 3.16
N ASP A 71 -0.61 13.04 3.20
CA ASP A 71 -0.56 14.34 3.85
C ASP A 71 -0.54 14.22 5.37
N GLU A 72 -1.25 13.25 5.93
CA GLU A 72 -1.24 12.94 7.36
C GLU A 72 0.14 12.47 7.81
N ILE A 73 0.77 11.59 7.05
CA ILE A 73 2.12 11.11 7.33
C ILE A 73 3.12 12.26 7.24
N ASN A 74 3.05 13.09 6.22
CA ASN A 74 3.96 14.23 6.04
C ASN A 74 3.81 15.29 7.13
N LYS A 75 2.62 15.46 7.71
CA LYS A 75 2.40 16.35 8.87
C LYS A 75 2.99 15.81 10.16
N MET A 76 3.03 14.49 10.31
CA MET A 76 3.50 13.85 11.54
C MET A 76 5.00 13.57 11.54
N THR A 77 5.62 13.42 10.38
CA THR A 77 7.01 13.02 10.25
C THR A 77 7.71 13.85 9.18
N THR A 78 9.02 14.04 9.30
CA THR A 78 9.86 14.60 8.23
C THR A 78 10.27 13.55 7.20
N ALA A 79 9.59 12.39 7.20
CA ALA A 79 9.91 11.26 6.34
C ALA A 79 9.28 11.41 4.97
N SER A 80 9.98 10.95 3.95
CA SER A 80 9.52 10.96 2.55
C SER A 80 8.58 9.80 2.26
N PHE A 81 7.40 10.10 1.70
CA PHE A 81 6.41 9.10 1.27
C PHE A 81 6.71 8.63 -0.15
N HIS A 82 6.88 7.32 -0.32
CA HIS A 82 7.22 6.71 -1.59
C HIS A 82 6.16 5.68 -2.01
N ALA A 83 5.86 5.64 -3.32
CA ALA A 83 5.02 4.62 -3.93
C ALA A 83 5.79 4.00 -5.11
N ARG A 84 6.38 2.81 -4.93
CA ARG A 84 7.19 2.10 -5.91
C ARG A 84 6.39 0.97 -6.58
N ILE A 85 6.50 0.87 -7.91
CA ILE A 85 5.84 -0.17 -8.68
C ILE A 85 6.60 -1.49 -8.55
N GLU A 86 5.91 -2.58 -8.17
CA GLU A 86 6.48 -3.91 -7.95
C GLU A 86 6.07 -4.94 -9.02
N SER A 87 4.93 -4.75 -9.70
CA SER A 87 4.55 -5.50 -10.90
C SER A 87 5.31 -4.99 -12.13
N ASP A 88 5.28 -5.73 -13.24
CA ASP A 88 5.93 -5.31 -14.49
C ASP A 88 5.45 -3.94 -14.96
N THR A 89 4.15 -3.69 -14.80
CA THR A 89 3.50 -2.40 -14.99
C THR A 89 2.45 -2.18 -13.92
N ALA A 90 2.13 -0.91 -13.65
CA ALA A 90 0.96 -0.53 -12.87
C ALA A 90 0.29 0.67 -13.53
N THR A 91 -1.05 0.66 -13.55
CA THR A 91 -1.89 1.70 -14.16
C THR A 91 -2.72 2.39 -13.09
N PHE A 92 -2.81 3.70 -13.19
CA PHE A 92 -3.45 4.56 -12.21
C PHE A 92 -4.41 5.52 -12.89
N TYR A 93 -5.54 5.82 -12.26
CA TYR A 93 -6.30 7.03 -12.52
C TYR A 93 -5.61 8.20 -11.82
N ARG A 94 -5.43 9.30 -12.54
CA ARG A 94 -4.88 10.55 -12.04
C ARG A 94 -6.00 11.58 -11.93
N ILE A 95 -6.19 12.15 -10.75
CA ILE A 95 -7.27 13.08 -10.46
C ILE A 95 -6.70 14.31 -9.76
N ASN A 96 -7.00 15.51 -10.24
CA ASN A 96 -6.64 16.71 -9.50
C ASN A 96 -7.29 16.71 -8.12
N ARG A 97 -6.54 17.03 -7.06
CA ARG A 97 -6.97 16.95 -5.67
C ARG A 97 -8.25 17.75 -5.39
N LYS A 98 -8.32 18.98 -5.86
CA LYS A 98 -9.51 19.85 -5.65
C LYS A 98 -10.74 19.26 -6.31
N LEU A 99 -10.58 18.72 -7.52
CA LEU A 99 -11.65 18.05 -8.25
C LEU A 99 -12.08 16.78 -7.53
N PHE A 100 -11.14 15.99 -7.00
CA PHE A 100 -11.45 14.81 -6.21
C PHE A 100 -12.22 15.15 -4.94
N GLU A 101 -11.80 16.18 -4.20
CA GLU A 101 -12.52 16.65 -3.01
C GLU A 101 -13.94 17.13 -3.32
N GLN A 102 -14.14 17.72 -4.49
CA GLN A 102 -15.47 18.09 -4.96
C GLN A 102 -16.31 16.83 -5.23
N TYR A 103 -15.76 15.85 -5.96
CA TYR A 103 -16.46 14.58 -6.22
C TYR A 103 -16.85 13.85 -4.95
N VAL A 104 -15.98 13.85 -3.95
CA VAL A 104 -16.27 13.26 -2.64
C VAL A 104 -17.44 13.94 -1.94
N LYS A 105 -17.51 15.27 -2.00
CA LYS A 105 -18.63 16.04 -1.40
C LYS A 105 -19.97 15.83 -2.12
N GLU A 106 -19.93 15.58 -3.41
CA GLU A 106 -21.12 15.45 -4.27
C GLU A 106 -21.62 14.00 -4.38
N ASN A 107 -20.82 13.00 -3.91
CA ASN A 107 -21.13 11.58 -4.07
C ASN A 107 -20.99 10.82 -2.76
N GLU A 108 -22.13 10.50 -2.13
CA GLU A 108 -22.20 9.80 -0.84
C GLU A 108 -21.57 8.39 -0.90
N GLU A 109 -21.66 7.69 -2.02
CA GLU A 109 -21.04 6.35 -2.18
C GLU A 109 -19.52 6.44 -2.23
N LEU A 110 -18.97 7.45 -2.91
CA LEU A 110 -17.54 7.72 -2.92
C LEU A 110 -17.03 8.10 -1.54
N GLN A 111 -17.77 8.96 -0.83
CA GLN A 111 -17.46 9.31 0.57
C GLN A 111 -17.44 8.06 1.46
N ALA A 112 -18.49 7.23 1.40
CA ALA A 112 -18.58 6.01 2.19
C ALA A 112 -17.44 5.03 1.86
N TYR A 113 -17.05 4.95 0.59
CA TYR A 113 -15.90 4.15 0.16
C TYR A 113 -14.59 4.65 0.78
N ILE A 114 -14.31 5.95 0.74
CA ILE A 114 -13.12 6.56 1.34
C ILE A 114 -13.08 6.29 2.84
N ASP A 115 -14.20 6.47 3.54
CA ASP A 115 -14.32 6.19 4.97
C ASP A 115 -14.05 4.70 5.27
N SER A 116 -14.49 3.81 4.38
CA SER A 116 -14.21 2.37 4.50
C SER A 116 -12.72 2.07 4.31
N CYS A 117 -12.05 2.76 3.38
CA CYS A 117 -10.61 2.64 3.16
C CYS A 117 -9.81 3.10 4.40
N TYR A 118 -10.18 4.22 5.02
CA TYR A 118 -9.54 4.68 6.25
C TYR A 118 -9.75 3.70 7.40
N ARG A 119 -10.97 3.22 7.62
CA ARG A 119 -11.26 2.20 8.65
C ARG A 119 -10.46 0.92 8.44
N LYS A 120 -10.37 0.45 7.19
CA LYS A 120 -9.57 -0.74 6.85
C LYS A 120 -8.10 -0.52 7.18
N LYS A 121 -7.50 0.58 6.70
CA LYS A 121 -6.08 0.90 6.94
C LYS A 121 -5.79 1.07 8.43
N MET A 122 -6.68 1.69 9.19
CA MET A 122 -6.55 1.84 10.63
C MET A 122 -6.61 0.48 11.35
N THR A 123 -7.55 -0.38 10.98
CA THR A 123 -7.68 -1.74 11.54
C THR A 123 -6.44 -2.58 11.27
N GLU A 124 -5.91 -2.53 10.04
CA GLU A 124 -4.68 -3.22 9.65
C GLU A 124 -3.47 -2.69 10.45
N ALA A 125 -3.36 -1.38 10.66
CA ALA A 125 -2.30 -0.77 11.45
C ALA A 125 -2.36 -1.21 12.93
N ILE A 126 -3.53 -1.22 13.55
CA ILE A 126 -3.73 -1.67 14.93
C ILE A 126 -3.37 -3.15 15.07
N TYR A 127 -3.86 -3.99 14.14
CA TYR A 127 -3.56 -5.43 14.14
C TYR A 127 -2.05 -5.68 14.00
N ARG A 128 -1.39 -4.99 13.08
CA ARG A 128 0.06 -5.05 12.90
C ARG A 128 0.81 -4.64 14.17
N GLN A 129 0.41 -3.52 14.80
CA GLN A 129 1.00 -3.06 16.05
C GLN A 129 0.85 -4.13 17.15
N GLN A 130 -0.34 -4.72 17.29
CA GLN A 130 -0.57 -5.80 18.25
C GLN A 130 0.38 -6.97 18.03
N LEU A 131 0.50 -7.46 16.80
CA LEU A 131 1.34 -8.60 16.48
C LEU A 131 2.84 -8.31 16.72
N MET A 132 3.29 -7.11 16.37
CA MET A 132 4.68 -6.68 16.61
C MET A 132 4.99 -6.56 18.11
N THR A 133 4.04 -6.06 18.89
CA THR A 133 4.23 -5.83 20.34
C THR A 133 4.15 -7.12 21.14
N MET A 134 3.19 -7.99 20.82
CA MET A 134 2.92 -9.19 21.62
C MET A 134 3.83 -10.38 21.29
N ASN A 135 4.27 -10.50 20.03
CA ASN A 135 4.98 -11.69 19.55
C ASN A 135 6.46 -11.42 19.19
N GLY A 136 6.93 -10.21 19.45
CA GLY A 136 8.30 -9.81 19.14
C GLY A 136 8.65 -9.92 17.64
N LYS A 137 9.94 -10.03 17.34
CA LYS A 137 10.46 -10.00 15.95
C LYS A 137 9.93 -11.14 15.07
N ASN A 138 9.84 -12.35 15.61
CA ASN A 138 9.33 -13.51 14.87
C ASN A 138 7.83 -13.36 14.58
N GLY A 139 7.07 -12.85 15.54
CA GLY A 139 5.66 -12.56 15.35
C GLY A 139 5.42 -11.49 14.28
N ALA A 140 6.25 -10.47 14.22
CA ALA A 140 6.17 -9.44 13.20
C ALA A 140 6.39 -10.02 11.78
N VAL A 141 7.37 -10.92 11.62
CA VAL A 141 7.62 -11.60 10.33
C VAL A 141 6.46 -12.52 9.94
N CYS A 142 5.94 -13.31 10.87
CA CYS A 142 4.75 -14.13 10.63
C CYS A 142 3.54 -13.27 10.24
N ALA A 143 3.31 -12.17 10.94
CA ALA A 143 2.24 -11.23 10.64
C ALA A 143 2.35 -10.65 9.23
N PHE A 144 3.56 -10.31 8.82
CA PHE A 144 3.81 -9.82 7.47
C PHE A 144 3.45 -10.89 6.41
N ILE A 145 3.89 -12.13 6.60
CA ILE A 145 3.56 -13.22 5.68
C ILE A 145 2.04 -13.42 5.61
N TYR A 146 1.35 -13.45 6.76
CA TYR A 146 -0.11 -13.55 6.81
C TYR A 146 -0.81 -12.38 6.13
N HIS A 147 -0.26 -11.16 6.23
CA HIS A 147 -0.79 -9.99 5.53
C HIS A 147 -0.74 -10.11 4.00
N LEU A 148 0.25 -10.82 3.46
CA LEU A 148 0.39 -11.03 2.02
C LEU A 148 -0.61 -12.06 1.46
N ILE A 149 -1.10 -12.99 2.27
CA ILE A 149 -1.98 -14.09 1.82
C ILE A 149 -3.24 -13.58 1.12
N PRO A 150 -4.04 -12.65 1.68
CA PRO A 150 -5.25 -12.17 1.01
C PRO A 150 -4.98 -11.36 -0.26
N LEU A 151 -3.78 -10.78 -0.40
CA LEU A 151 -3.41 -9.97 -1.55
C LEU A 151 -2.79 -10.80 -2.68
N PHE A 152 -1.95 -11.78 -2.35
CA PHE A 152 -1.08 -12.49 -3.29
C PHE A 152 -1.17 -14.02 -3.17
N GLY A 153 -1.92 -14.52 -2.19
CA GLY A 153 -2.04 -15.95 -1.94
C GLY A 153 -2.90 -16.66 -2.98
N ARG A 154 -2.42 -17.80 -3.48
CA ARG A 154 -3.23 -18.78 -4.19
C ARG A 154 -3.12 -20.14 -3.52
N GLN A 155 -4.25 -20.81 -3.41
CA GLN A 155 -4.29 -22.13 -2.80
C GLN A 155 -3.54 -23.14 -3.68
N VAL A 156 -2.66 -23.92 -3.07
CA VAL A 156 -1.95 -25.06 -3.69
C VAL A 156 -2.12 -26.31 -2.85
N LYS A 157 -1.77 -27.48 -3.40
CA LYS A 157 -2.01 -28.80 -2.72
C LYS A 157 -1.45 -28.90 -1.30
N LYS A 158 -0.41 -28.15 -0.95
CA LYS A 158 0.27 -28.23 0.36
C LYS A 158 0.34 -26.90 1.09
N GLY A 159 -0.58 -25.96 0.82
CA GLY A 159 -0.60 -24.67 1.52
C GLY A 159 -1.00 -23.51 0.61
N VAL A 160 -0.48 -22.31 0.91
CA VAL A 160 -0.72 -21.10 0.14
C VAL A 160 0.60 -20.65 -0.48
N PHE A 161 0.59 -20.47 -1.79
CA PHE A 161 1.71 -19.88 -2.52
C PHE A 161 1.46 -18.39 -2.71
N THR A 162 2.45 -17.54 -2.47
CA THR A 162 2.39 -16.11 -2.73
C THR A 162 3.26 -15.75 -3.93
N ASP A 163 2.68 -15.05 -4.89
CA ASP A 163 3.32 -14.74 -6.18
C ASP A 163 4.13 -13.42 -6.14
N LEU A 164 4.22 -12.79 -4.98
CA LEU A 164 4.98 -11.57 -4.80
C LEU A 164 6.47 -11.88 -4.59
N GLN A 165 7.32 -11.32 -5.43
CA GLN A 165 8.77 -11.34 -5.21
C GLN A 165 9.14 -10.29 -4.17
N ILE A 166 9.54 -10.74 -2.98
CA ILE A 166 9.98 -9.90 -1.86
C ILE A 166 11.38 -10.27 -1.42
N THR A 167 12.18 -9.27 -1.09
CA THR A 167 13.53 -9.44 -0.55
C THR A 167 13.50 -9.57 0.97
N ASN A 168 14.62 -10.03 1.55
CA ASN A 168 14.79 -10.02 3.01
C ASN A 168 14.76 -8.59 3.58
N ASP A 169 15.25 -7.63 2.81
CA ASP A 169 15.22 -6.21 3.19
C ASP A 169 13.80 -5.66 3.20
N ASP A 170 12.95 -6.05 2.23
CA ASP A 170 11.54 -5.66 2.25
C ASP A 170 10.82 -6.19 3.51
N ILE A 171 11.10 -7.45 3.89
CA ILE A 171 10.55 -8.04 5.12
C ILE A 171 11.07 -7.28 6.35
N ALA A 172 12.36 -7.02 6.41
CA ALA A 172 13.00 -6.31 7.50
C ALA A 172 12.43 -4.88 7.65
N ASN A 173 12.30 -4.18 6.54
CA ASN A 173 11.75 -2.82 6.48
C ASN A 173 10.27 -2.77 6.83
N PHE A 174 9.51 -3.82 6.53
CA PHE A 174 8.11 -3.93 6.95
C PHE A 174 7.97 -4.23 8.46
N CYS A 175 8.82 -5.12 8.97
CA CYS A 175 8.73 -5.60 10.36
C CYS A 175 9.49 -4.72 11.36
N GLY A 176 10.28 -3.74 10.90
CA GLY A 176 11.16 -2.95 11.77
C GLY A 176 12.26 -3.79 12.43
N VAL A 177 12.77 -4.82 11.73
CA VAL A 177 13.80 -5.74 12.23
C VAL A 177 15.03 -5.74 11.33
N SER A 178 16.16 -6.24 11.82
CA SER A 178 17.34 -6.39 10.97
C SER A 178 17.17 -7.54 9.97
N THR A 179 17.81 -7.44 8.80
CA THR A 179 17.78 -8.46 7.73
C THR A 179 18.15 -9.87 8.22
N ARG A 180 19.10 -9.98 9.16
CA ARG A 180 19.48 -11.27 9.78
C ARG A 180 18.29 -11.98 10.45
N ASN A 181 17.39 -11.23 11.09
CA ASN A 181 16.21 -11.78 11.76
C ASN A 181 15.09 -12.14 10.78
N SER A 182 15.02 -11.48 9.62
CA SER A 182 13.99 -11.77 8.60
C SER A 182 14.21 -13.13 7.92
N CYS A 183 15.46 -13.62 7.85
CA CYS A 183 15.78 -14.92 7.26
C CYS A 183 15.21 -16.10 8.07
N MET A 184 15.07 -15.97 9.40
CA MET A 184 14.58 -17.07 10.24
C MET A 184 13.11 -17.40 10.01
N GLY A 185 12.28 -16.44 9.58
CA GLY A 185 10.85 -16.67 9.33
C GLY A 185 10.52 -17.44 8.04
N LYS A 186 11.50 -17.61 7.13
CA LYS A 186 11.27 -18.30 5.85
C LYS A 186 11.36 -19.83 5.94
N HIS A 187 11.86 -20.36 7.04
CA HIS A 187 12.08 -21.81 7.22
C HIS A 187 11.05 -22.52 8.10
N THR A 188 10.03 -21.82 8.59
CA THR A 188 8.90 -22.41 9.31
C THR A 188 7.74 -22.64 8.35
N SER A 189 7.82 -23.70 7.59
CA SER A 189 6.69 -24.29 6.85
C SER A 189 6.20 -25.53 7.55
#